data_3b9cae131d426fe84c2eff7c2b1dc3cf
#
_entry.id   3b9cae131d426fe84c2eff7c2b1dc3cf
#
_cell.length_a   1.000
_cell.length_b   1.000
_cell.length_c   1.000
_cell.angle_alpha   90.00
_cell.angle_beta   90.00
_cell.angle_gamma   90.00
#
_symmetry.space_group_name_H-M   'P 1'
#
loop_
_entity.id
_entity.type
_entity.pdbx_description
1 polymer ?
#
loop_
_entity_poly.entity_id
_entity_poly.type
_entity_poly.pdbx_seq_one_letter_code
_entity_poly.pdbx_strand_id
1 'polypeptide(L)'
;MGIFDKNKFDSVKTDWSTHWDFFKPLNDEFNFTVDAAADAENCKVERHWNEQTDGLKQNWNNEIVWCNPPYGRNVPEWLKKGQEAAKNGSTSVFLIPARTNTIWFHKLCLAADEVRFVKGRPKFYNYANEDK
;
A
#
# COMPACT_ATOMS: atom_id res chain seq x y z
N MET A 1 -2.97 -2.37 13.15
CA MET A 1 -1.88 -2.66 12.99
C MET A 1 -0.89 -1.82 13.51
N GLY A 2 -0.40 -1.05 13.28
CA GLY A 2 0.52 -0.24 13.86
C GLY A 2 0.85 -0.41 15.24
N ILE A 3 0.69 -1.54 15.71
CA ILE A 3 0.94 -1.71 17.00
C ILE A 3 2.28 -2.12 17.23
N PHE A 4 3.12 -1.87 16.45
CA PHE A 4 4.46 -2.32 16.60
C PHE A 4 5.22 -1.43 17.55
N ASP A 5 6.06 -2.04 18.39
CA ASP A 5 7.10 -1.33 19.08
C ASP A 5 7.92 -0.64 18.01
N LYS A 6 8.15 0.63 18.16
CA LYS A 6 8.82 1.38 17.12
C LYS A 6 10.19 0.82 16.76
N ASN A 7 10.98 0.46 17.74
CA ASN A 7 12.31 -0.06 17.45
C ASN A 7 12.24 -1.40 16.74
N LYS A 8 11.35 -2.25 17.18
CA LYS A 8 11.20 -3.54 16.56
C LYS A 8 10.64 -3.38 15.17
N PHE A 9 9.69 -2.48 15.00
CA PHE A 9 9.11 -2.25 13.71
C PHE A 9 10.13 -1.72 12.72
N ASP A 10 10.97 -0.79 13.14
CA ASP A 10 11.97 -0.23 12.27
C ASP A 10 12.94 -1.28 11.76
N SER A 11 13.20 -2.31 12.54
CA SER A 11 14.17 -3.32 12.12
C SER A 11 13.58 -4.34 11.16
N VAL A 12 12.26 -4.47 11.09
CA VAL A 12 11.66 -5.48 10.23
C VAL A 12 10.60 -4.97 9.29
N LYS A 13 10.31 -3.67 9.33
CA LYS A 13 9.18 -3.16 8.57
C LYS A 13 9.31 -3.38 7.07
N THR A 14 10.52 -3.37 6.55
CA THR A 14 10.71 -3.54 5.14
C THR A 14 10.52 -4.98 4.70
N ASP A 15 10.45 -5.90 5.67
CA ASP A 15 10.27 -7.30 5.34
C ASP A 15 8.81 -7.74 5.39
N TRP A 16 7.91 -6.87 5.80
CA TRP A 16 6.51 -7.22 5.85
C TRP A 16 5.87 -7.05 4.49
N SER A 17 5.06 -7.98 4.11
CA SER A 17 4.45 -7.98 2.80
C SER A 17 3.04 -8.54 2.90
N THR A 18 2.13 -8.02 2.09
CA THR A 18 0.76 -8.52 2.03
C THR A 18 0.76 -9.97 1.59
N HIS A 19 -0.09 -10.78 2.22
CA HIS A 19 -0.21 -12.18 1.85
C HIS A 19 -0.86 -12.29 0.46
N TRP A 20 -0.37 -13.25 -0.32
CA TRP A 20 -0.87 -13.43 -1.67
C TRP A 20 -2.35 -13.76 -1.72
N ASP A 21 -2.87 -14.47 -0.71
CA ASP A 21 -4.28 -14.82 -0.66
C ASP A 21 -5.17 -13.60 -0.59
N PHE A 22 -4.66 -12.52 0.00
CA PHE A 22 -5.40 -11.27 0.05
C PHE A 22 -5.25 -10.51 -1.27
N PHE A 23 -4.06 -10.52 -1.83
CA PHE A 23 -3.76 -9.73 -3.02
C PHE A 23 -4.35 -10.31 -4.30
N LYS A 24 -4.32 -11.64 -4.46
CA LYS A 24 -4.70 -12.24 -5.73
C LYS A 24 -6.11 -11.89 -6.21
N PRO A 25 -7.13 -11.95 -5.34
CA PRO A 25 -8.46 -11.58 -5.82
C PRO A 25 -8.53 -10.12 -6.27
N LEU A 26 -7.79 -9.25 -5.60
CA LEU A 26 -7.77 -7.84 -6.01
C LEU A 26 -7.06 -7.68 -7.34
N ASN A 27 -5.98 -8.43 -7.56
CA ASN A 27 -5.30 -8.35 -8.84
C ASN A 27 -6.16 -8.90 -9.97
N ASP A 28 -6.96 -9.93 -9.68
CA ASP A 28 -7.90 -10.44 -10.68
C ASP A 28 -8.93 -9.39 -11.04
N GLU A 29 -9.31 -8.57 -10.08
CA GLU A 29 -10.30 -7.52 -10.32
C GLU A 29 -9.71 -6.33 -11.06
N PHE A 30 -8.52 -5.89 -10.68
CA PHE A 30 -7.99 -4.63 -11.17
C PHE A 30 -6.88 -4.76 -12.20
N ASN A 31 -6.16 -5.88 -12.25
CA ASN A 31 -5.03 -6.09 -13.16
C ASN A 31 -3.95 -5.02 -12.96
N PHE A 32 -3.36 -5.00 -11.79
CA PHE A 32 -2.39 -3.98 -11.42
C PHE A 32 -1.19 -3.95 -12.36
N THR A 33 -0.73 -2.76 -12.70
CA THR A 33 0.42 -2.58 -13.57
C THR A 33 1.70 -2.27 -12.79
N VAL A 34 1.58 -1.82 -11.54
CA VAL A 34 2.76 -1.49 -10.75
C VAL A 34 2.45 -1.61 -9.26
N ASP A 35 3.46 -2.02 -8.50
CA ASP A 35 3.42 -2.02 -7.04
C ASP A 35 4.25 -0.82 -6.61
N ALA A 36 3.61 0.18 -6.02
CA ALA A 36 4.22 1.47 -5.80
C ALA A 36 5.15 1.54 -4.60
N ALA A 37 5.12 0.56 -3.72
CA ALA A 37 5.90 0.61 -2.48
C ALA A 37 6.37 -0.79 -2.11
N ALA A 38 7.41 -1.26 -2.76
CA ALA A 38 7.90 -2.62 -2.54
C ALA A 38 9.37 -2.73 -2.90
N ASP A 39 9.97 -3.84 -2.53
CA ASP A 39 11.30 -4.15 -3.02
C ASP A 39 11.23 -5.46 -3.81
N ALA A 40 12.37 -5.92 -4.30
CA ALA A 40 12.39 -7.09 -5.17
C ALA A 40 11.90 -8.35 -4.46
N GLU A 41 12.04 -8.40 -3.15
CA GLU A 41 11.67 -9.58 -2.41
C GLU A 41 10.17 -9.63 -2.11
N ASN A 42 9.55 -8.50 -1.84
CA ASN A 42 8.16 -8.49 -1.40
C ASN A 42 7.17 -7.91 -2.41
N CYS A 43 7.60 -7.59 -3.61
CA CYS A 43 6.71 -6.96 -4.58
C CYS A 43 5.59 -7.91 -5.00
N LYS A 44 4.42 -7.34 -5.21
CA LYS A 44 3.26 -8.09 -5.67
C LYS A 44 3.08 -8.01 -7.17
N VAL A 45 3.69 -7.00 -7.78
CA VAL A 45 3.68 -6.83 -9.23
C VAL A 45 5.13 -6.76 -9.66
N GLU A 46 5.48 -7.39 -10.77
CA GLU A 46 6.86 -7.42 -11.20
C GLU A 46 7.41 -6.01 -11.35
N ARG A 47 6.68 -5.13 -11.98
CA ARG A 47 7.07 -3.74 -12.07
C ARG A 47 6.74 -3.08 -10.74
N HIS A 48 7.76 -2.57 -10.08
CA HIS A 48 7.56 -2.01 -8.75
C HIS A 48 8.56 -0.90 -8.50
N TRP A 49 8.23 -0.05 -7.53
CA TRP A 49 9.12 1.03 -7.10
C TRP A 49 9.55 0.77 -5.68
N ASN A 50 10.86 0.85 -5.46
CA ASN A 50 11.43 0.59 -4.15
C ASN A 50 11.79 1.90 -3.46
N GLU A 51 12.49 1.78 -2.33
CA GLU A 51 12.85 2.94 -1.56
C GLU A 51 13.77 3.88 -2.35
N GLN A 52 14.64 3.33 -3.15
CA GLN A 52 15.59 4.14 -3.91
C GLN A 52 14.91 4.84 -5.08
N THR A 53 14.01 4.17 -5.76
CA THR A 53 13.29 4.78 -6.87
C THR A 53 12.15 5.67 -6.37
N ASP A 54 11.69 5.42 -5.14
CA ASP A 54 10.69 6.26 -4.48
C ASP A 54 9.38 6.42 -5.24
N GLY A 55 8.44 5.57 -4.91
CA GLY A 55 7.13 5.60 -5.58
C GLY A 55 6.45 6.96 -5.54
N LEU A 56 6.69 7.76 -4.48
CA LEU A 56 6.10 9.08 -4.41
C LEU A 56 6.63 10.03 -5.45
N LYS A 57 7.80 9.75 -6.01
CA LYS A 57 8.40 10.59 -7.03
C LYS A 57 8.14 10.09 -8.44
N GLN A 58 7.47 8.96 -8.56
CA GLN A 58 7.23 8.38 -9.88
C GLN A 58 5.94 8.92 -10.48
N ASN A 59 5.79 8.72 -11.78
CA ASN A 59 4.59 9.15 -12.47
C ASN A 59 3.58 8.02 -12.43
N TRP A 60 2.44 8.24 -11.80
CA TRP A 60 1.39 7.24 -11.68
C TRP A 60 0.32 7.38 -12.77
N ASN A 61 0.44 8.36 -13.64
CA ASN A 61 -0.59 8.61 -14.64
C ASN A 61 -0.79 7.40 -15.54
N ASN A 62 -2.01 7.05 -15.77
CA ASN A 62 -2.41 5.91 -16.62
C ASN A 62 -1.95 4.56 -16.09
N GLU A 63 -1.58 4.48 -14.82
CA GLU A 63 -1.21 3.22 -14.20
C GLU A 63 -2.37 2.68 -13.40
N ILE A 64 -2.37 1.38 -13.17
CA ILE A 64 -3.26 0.74 -12.21
C ILE A 64 -2.37 0.32 -11.06
N VAL A 65 -2.45 1.05 -9.96
CA VAL A 65 -1.45 0.99 -8.90
C VAL A 65 -1.94 0.19 -7.72
N TRP A 66 -1.12 -0.75 -7.28
CA TRP A 66 -1.29 -1.37 -5.97
C TRP A 66 -0.33 -0.67 -5.02
N CYS A 67 -0.81 -0.30 -3.85
CA CYS A 67 0.05 0.36 -2.87
C CYS A 67 -0.30 -0.07 -1.45
N ASN A 68 0.64 -0.73 -0.81
CA ASN A 68 0.60 -0.97 0.62
C ASN A 68 1.69 -0.07 1.19
N PRO A 69 1.38 1.19 1.49
CA PRO A 69 2.44 2.16 1.79
C PRO A 69 3.12 1.87 3.11
N PRO A 70 4.33 2.37 3.32
CA PRO A 70 4.93 2.27 4.63
C PRO A 70 4.02 2.98 5.62
N TYR A 71 3.69 2.31 6.72
CA TYR A 71 2.78 2.88 7.69
C TYR A 71 3.53 3.94 8.50
N GLY A 72 2.79 4.93 8.95
CA GLY A 72 3.36 6.00 9.72
C GLY A 72 2.88 7.33 9.19
N ARG A 73 3.70 8.34 9.31
CA ARG A 73 3.29 9.70 8.98
C ARG A 73 3.08 9.93 7.50
N ASN A 74 3.69 9.10 6.66
CA ASN A 74 3.65 9.34 5.23
C ASN A 74 2.43 8.78 4.53
N VAL A 75 1.58 8.04 5.22
CA VAL A 75 0.41 7.46 4.56
C VAL A 75 -0.42 8.51 3.81
N PRO A 76 -0.68 9.70 4.40
CA PRO A 76 -1.45 10.70 3.65
C PRO A 76 -0.80 11.14 2.35
N GLU A 77 0.51 11.15 2.29
CA GLU A 77 1.20 11.57 1.07
C GLU A 77 0.98 10.57 -0.06
N TRP A 78 0.98 9.29 0.29
CA TRP A 78 0.71 8.25 -0.70
C TRP A 78 -0.72 8.34 -1.21
N LEU A 79 -1.67 8.61 -0.30
CA LEU A 79 -3.06 8.75 -0.70
C LEU A 79 -3.28 9.96 -1.60
N LYS A 80 -2.61 11.07 -1.28
CA LYS A 80 -2.70 12.26 -2.12
C LYS A 80 -2.15 12.00 -3.51
N LYS A 81 -1.07 11.25 -3.58
CA LYS A 81 -0.47 10.90 -4.87
C LYS A 81 -1.48 10.15 -5.73
N GLY A 82 -2.17 9.16 -5.14
CA GLY A 82 -3.18 8.42 -5.86
C GLY A 82 -4.34 9.29 -6.29
N GLN A 83 -4.77 10.21 -5.40
CA GLN A 83 -5.88 11.09 -5.71
C GLN A 83 -5.53 12.02 -6.87
N GLU A 84 -4.31 12.55 -6.88
CA GLU A 84 -3.87 13.40 -7.97
C GLU A 84 -3.78 12.62 -9.28
N ALA A 85 -3.23 11.42 -9.22
CA ALA A 85 -3.07 10.62 -10.42
C ALA A 85 -4.40 10.19 -11.00
N ALA A 86 -5.43 10.06 -10.16
CA ALA A 86 -6.75 9.67 -10.65
C ALA A 86 -7.30 10.67 -11.65
N LYS A 87 -6.90 11.92 -11.54
CA LYS A 87 -7.33 12.95 -12.49
C LYS A 87 -6.70 12.72 -13.86
N ASN A 88 -5.68 11.90 -13.93
CA ASN A 88 -4.94 11.65 -15.15
C ASN A 88 -4.99 10.18 -15.55
N GLY A 89 -6.12 9.55 -15.31
CA GLY A 89 -6.35 8.20 -15.83
C GLY A 89 -5.82 7.06 -14.98
N SER A 90 -5.36 7.34 -13.77
CA SER A 90 -4.85 6.28 -12.90
C SER A 90 -5.95 5.71 -12.03
N THR A 91 -5.82 4.43 -11.72
CA THR A 91 -6.61 3.79 -10.67
C THR A 91 -5.63 3.34 -9.60
N SER A 92 -5.87 3.68 -8.36
CA SER A 92 -4.96 3.29 -7.28
C SER A 92 -5.76 2.58 -6.19
N VAL A 93 -5.22 1.46 -5.73
CA VAL A 93 -5.83 0.68 -4.67
C VAL A 93 -4.84 0.61 -3.52
N PHE A 94 -5.25 1.06 -2.36
CA PHE A 94 -4.39 1.13 -1.18
C PHE A 94 -4.86 0.18 -0.10
N LEU A 95 -3.93 -0.49 0.53
CA LEU A 95 -4.20 -1.22 1.77
C LEU A 95 -3.59 -0.41 2.90
N ILE A 96 -4.41 0.14 3.77
CA ILE A 96 -3.95 1.04 4.82
C ILE A 96 -4.65 0.72 6.14
N PRO A 97 -4.07 1.14 7.26
CA PRO A 97 -4.77 0.98 8.53
C PRO A 97 -5.98 1.88 8.59
N ALA A 98 -7.05 1.37 9.18
CA ALA A 98 -8.31 2.12 9.25
C ALA A 98 -8.29 3.11 10.40
N ARG A 99 -7.54 4.19 10.23
CA ARG A 99 -7.42 5.23 11.24
C ARG A 99 -8.55 6.23 11.08
N THR A 100 -9.76 5.81 11.43
CA THR A 100 -10.98 6.54 11.11
C THR A 100 -11.16 7.84 11.86
N ASN A 101 -10.32 8.10 12.86
CA ASN A 101 -10.41 9.35 13.61
C ASN A 101 -9.41 10.40 13.12
N THR A 102 -8.72 10.15 12.03
CA THR A 102 -7.72 11.09 11.55
C THR A 102 -8.32 12.02 10.50
N ILE A 103 -7.71 13.19 10.38
CA ILE A 103 -8.12 14.15 9.37
C ILE A 103 -7.93 13.56 7.98
N TRP A 104 -6.80 12.87 7.77
CA TRP A 104 -6.51 12.35 6.44
C TRP A 104 -7.49 11.25 6.03
N PHE A 105 -7.98 10.46 6.98
CA PHE A 105 -8.97 9.45 6.63
C PHE A 105 -10.22 10.13 6.10
N HIS A 106 -10.68 11.17 6.77
CA HIS A 106 -11.87 11.86 6.36
C HIS A 106 -11.69 12.64 5.04
N LYS A 107 -10.53 13.24 4.86
CA LYS A 107 -10.32 14.02 3.63
C LYS A 107 -9.96 13.17 2.42
N LEU A 108 -9.24 12.09 2.63
CA LEU A 108 -8.71 11.33 1.51
C LEU A 108 -9.41 10.00 1.31
N CYS A 109 -9.67 9.27 2.37
CA CYS A 109 -10.29 7.96 2.20
C CYS A 109 -11.77 8.06 1.91
N LEU A 110 -12.48 8.93 2.63
CA LEU A 110 -13.91 9.06 2.37
C LEU A 110 -14.21 9.77 1.06
N ALA A 111 -13.22 10.42 0.47
CA ALA A 111 -13.38 11.05 -0.83
C ALA A 111 -13.03 10.09 -1.97
N ALA A 112 -12.58 8.88 -1.65
CA ALA A 112 -12.26 7.89 -2.67
C ALA A 112 -13.53 7.36 -3.32
N ASP A 113 -13.38 6.78 -4.49
CA ASP A 113 -14.53 6.22 -5.18
C ASP A 113 -15.12 5.04 -4.39
N GLU A 114 -14.27 4.31 -3.68
CA GLU A 114 -14.75 3.16 -2.95
C GLU A 114 -13.86 2.92 -1.74
N VAL A 115 -14.47 2.57 -0.60
CA VAL A 115 -13.75 2.15 0.58
C VAL A 115 -14.27 0.79 0.97
N ARG A 116 -13.36 -0.17 1.15
CA ARG A 116 -13.74 -1.53 1.53
C ARG A 116 -13.14 -1.80 2.90
N PHE A 117 -13.98 -2.17 3.85
CA PHE A 117 -13.52 -2.53 5.18
C PHE A 117 -13.22 -4.02 5.21
N VAL A 118 -11.99 -4.36 5.55
CA VAL A 118 -11.56 -5.76 5.58
C VAL A 118 -11.97 -6.37 6.91
N LYS A 119 -12.68 -7.48 6.85
CA LYS A 119 -13.06 -8.19 8.05
C LYS A 119 -11.86 -8.97 8.56
N GLY A 120 -11.54 -8.80 9.83
CA GLY A 120 -10.38 -9.43 10.40
C GLY A 120 -9.11 -8.74 9.97
N ARG A 121 -7.99 -9.35 10.25
CA ARG A 121 -6.69 -8.80 9.89
C ARG A 121 -6.14 -9.51 8.69
N PRO A 122 -5.70 -8.78 7.65
CA PRO A 122 -4.96 -9.42 6.57
C PRO A 122 -3.67 -10.00 7.11
N LYS A 123 -3.26 -11.13 6.59
CA LYS A 123 -2.00 -11.73 6.98
C LYS A 123 -0.87 -11.13 6.18
N PHE A 124 0.30 -11.05 6.78
CA PHE A 124 1.48 -10.54 6.12
C PHE A 124 2.61 -11.55 6.26
N TYR A 125 3.46 -11.61 5.25
CA TYR A 125 4.69 -12.37 5.34
C TYR A 125 5.73 -11.54 6.06
N ASN A 126 6.59 -12.20 6.81
CA ASN A 126 7.74 -11.54 7.40
C ASN A 126 8.96 -12.29 6.92
N TYR A 127 9.54 -11.79 5.87
CA TYR A 127 10.66 -12.47 5.24
C TYR A 127 11.89 -12.51 6.13
N ALA A 128 12.01 -11.59 7.07
CA ALA A 128 13.15 -11.59 7.97
C ALA A 128 13.14 -12.80 8.88
N ASN A 129 11.96 -13.28 9.24
CA ASN A 129 11.87 -14.42 10.15
C ASN A 129 11.65 -15.73 9.45
N GLU A 130 11.43 -15.70 8.20
CA GLU A 130 11.22 -16.94 7.48
C GLU A 130 10.01 -17.70 7.89
N ASP A 131 9.22 -17.22 8.77
CA ASP A 131 8.10 -17.92 9.23
C ASP A 131 6.90 -17.70 8.48
N LYS A 132 6.80 -16.96 7.67
CA LYS A 132 5.66 -16.71 6.82
C LYS A 132 4.35 -17.23 7.34
#